data_f2123f1605600c3453696797975a22c3
#
_entry.id   f2123f1605600c3453696797975a22c3
#
_cell.length_a   1.000
_cell.length_b   1.000
_cell.length_c   1.000
_cell.angle_alpha   90.00
_cell.angle_beta   90.00
_cell.angle_gamma   90.00
#
_symmetry.space_group_name_H-M   'P 1'
#
loop_
_entity.id
_entity.type
_entity.pdbx_description
1 polymer ?
#
loop_
_entity_poly.entity_id
_entity_poly.type
_entity_poly.pdbx_seq_one_letter_code
_entity_poly.pdbx_strand_id
1 'polypeptide(L)'
;MIFSTLYPNRIAKSEAIINEAKKTENALKQVLGEDFKSGCWRYPGGHMSWKNLADADKKLEEMGLSWLDWNCLNGDAEPKKVRPVDVAGNVKFIENSLNINKVTDVAVVLMHDAESKELTAEALPKIIDYFKEKGYKFGVLD
;
A
#
# COMPACT_ATOMS: atom_id res chain seq x y z
N MET A 1 -0.11 -14.47 0.88
CA MET A 1 -1.01 -13.91 1.90
C MET A 1 -2.39 -14.52 1.73
N ILE A 2 -2.95 -15.03 2.77
CA ILE A 2 -4.25 -15.72 2.69
C ILE A 2 -5.27 -14.83 3.39
N PHE A 3 -6.03 -14.05 2.61
CA PHE A 3 -7.11 -13.19 3.15
C PHE A 3 -8.07 -13.95 4.07
N SER A 4 -8.36 -15.22 3.77
CA SER A 4 -9.21 -16.07 4.61
C SER A 4 -8.64 -16.33 6.00
N THR A 5 -7.33 -16.23 6.20
CA THR A 5 -6.69 -16.40 7.52
C THR A 5 -6.84 -15.14 8.36
N LEU A 6 -6.61 -13.98 7.77
CA LEU A 6 -6.69 -12.69 8.46
C LEU A 6 -8.14 -12.20 8.59
N TYR A 7 -8.98 -12.49 7.61
CA TYR A 7 -10.32 -11.94 7.48
C TYR A 7 -11.36 -13.01 7.06
N PRO A 8 -11.57 -14.06 7.87
CA PRO A 8 -12.59 -15.05 7.58
C PRO A 8 -13.97 -14.37 7.53
N ASN A 9 -14.74 -14.64 6.46
CA ASN A 9 -16.03 -14.00 6.22
C ASN A 9 -15.98 -12.47 6.24
N ARG A 10 -14.85 -11.88 5.84
CA ARG A 10 -14.55 -10.44 5.88
C ARG A 10 -14.48 -9.84 7.29
N ILE A 11 -14.38 -10.65 8.32
CA ILE A 11 -14.25 -10.21 9.72
C ILE A 11 -12.78 -10.29 10.12
N ALA A 12 -12.24 -9.20 10.66
CA ALA A 12 -10.85 -9.13 11.10
C ALA A 12 -10.58 -10.09 12.27
N LYS A 13 -9.51 -10.85 12.16
CA LYS A 13 -8.89 -11.59 13.28
C LYS A 13 -7.71 -10.79 13.82
N SER A 14 -7.92 -10.00 14.84
CA SER A 14 -6.91 -9.07 15.37
C SER A 14 -5.58 -9.76 15.68
N GLU A 15 -5.59 -10.91 16.36
CA GLU A 15 -4.35 -11.64 16.67
C GLU A 15 -3.57 -12.07 15.42
N ALA A 16 -4.26 -12.51 14.37
CA ALA A 16 -3.63 -12.89 13.12
C ALA A 16 -3.00 -11.68 12.42
N ILE A 17 -3.70 -10.53 12.44
CA ILE A 17 -3.21 -9.26 11.87
C ILE A 17 -1.96 -8.80 12.62
N ILE A 18 -1.97 -8.80 13.95
CA ILE A 18 -0.83 -8.41 14.78
C ILE A 18 0.37 -9.35 14.54
N ASN A 19 0.14 -10.65 14.41
CA ASN A 19 1.21 -11.60 14.10
C ASN A 19 1.83 -11.34 12.73
N GLU A 20 1.04 -10.99 11.71
CA GLU A 20 1.55 -10.61 10.40
C GLU A 20 2.34 -9.28 10.45
N ALA A 21 1.87 -8.29 11.20
CA ALA A 21 2.60 -7.03 11.40
C ALA A 21 3.99 -7.29 12.03
N LYS A 22 4.05 -8.09 13.10
CA LYS A 22 5.32 -8.48 13.75
C LYS A 22 6.26 -9.25 12.81
N LYS A 23 5.73 -10.19 12.02
CA LYS A 23 6.53 -10.93 11.03
C LYS A 23 7.12 -9.99 9.98
N THR A 24 6.32 -9.06 9.48
CA THR A 24 6.76 -8.08 8.49
C THR A 24 7.86 -7.18 9.07
N GLU A 25 7.66 -6.65 10.28
CA GLU A 25 8.67 -5.85 10.96
C GLU A 25 9.98 -6.62 11.15
N ASN A 26 9.90 -7.87 11.61
CA ASN A 26 11.08 -8.71 11.79
C ASN A 26 11.82 -8.99 10.47
N ALA A 27 11.08 -9.23 9.38
CA ALA A 27 11.68 -9.41 8.06
C ALA A 27 12.38 -8.13 7.57
N LEU A 28 11.80 -6.96 7.82
CA LEU A 28 12.42 -5.68 7.50
C LEU A 28 13.68 -5.42 8.35
N LYS A 29 13.66 -5.75 9.63
CA LYS A 29 14.84 -5.64 10.51
C LYS A 29 16.00 -6.51 10.05
N GLN A 30 15.75 -7.69 9.50
CA GLN A 30 16.81 -8.55 8.96
C GLN A 30 17.56 -7.90 7.79
N VAL A 31 16.92 -7.01 7.04
CA VAL A 31 17.49 -6.35 5.86
C VAL A 31 17.98 -4.95 6.18
N LEU A 32 17.24 -4.21 7.00
CA LEU A 32 17.46 -2.78 7.27
C LEU A 32 18.19 -2.52 8.58
N GLY A 33 18.37 -3.54 9.42
CA GLY A 33 19.00 -3.46 10.74
C GLY A 33 17.99 -3.51 11.88
N GLU A 34 18.47 -3.94 13.06
CA GLU A 34 17.64 -4.16 14.25
C GLU A 34 16.94 -2.88 14.77
N ASP A 35 17.52 -1.73 14.50
CA ASP A 35 16.96 -0.42 14.90
C ASP A 35 15.81 0.05 14.02
N PHE A 36 15.54 -0.65 12.90
CA PHE A 36 14.45 -0.30 12.00
C PHE A 36 13.10 -0.39 12.71
N LYS A 37 12.30 0.65 12.53
CA LYS A 37 10.89 0.72 12.97
C LYS A 37 10.03 1.25 11.84
N SER A 38 8.88 0.63 11.65
CA SER A 38 7.83 1.19 10.79
C SER A 38 6.86 2.00 11.64
N GLY A 39 6.44 3.17 11.14
CA GLY A 39 5.36 3.96 11.74
C GLY A 39 4.00 3.63 11.11
N CYS A 40 3.97 2.85 10.04
CA CYS A 40 2.78 2.67 9.23
C CYS A 40 2.46 1.19 8.95
N TRP A 41 1.17 0.89 8.98
CA TRP A 41 0.59 -0.39 8.57
C TRP A 41 -0.42 -0.18 7.43
N ARG A 42 -0.39 -1.04 6.43
CA ARG A 42 -1.43 -1.09 5.41
C ARG A 42 -2.18 -2.41 5.50
N TYR A 43 -3.48 -2.32 5.73
CA TYR A 43 -4.32 -3.52 5.71
C TYR A 43 -4.35 -4.13 4.31
N PRO A 44 -4.05 -5.42 4.17
CA PRO A 44 -4.21 -6.11 2.89
C PRO A 44 -5.63 -5.94 2.34
N GLY A 45 -5.75 -5.39 1.13
CA GLY A 45 -7.04 -5.06 0.51
C GLY A 45 -7.69 -3.76 0.99
N GLY A 46 -7.04 -3.01 1.90
CA GLY A 46 -7.52 -1.75 2.47
C GLY A 46 -8.42 -1.92 3.69
N HIS A 47 -8.37 -0.94 4.60
CA HIS A 47 -9.14 -0.94 5.84
C HIS A 47 -10.65 -1.06 5.60
N MET A 48 -11.18 -0.31 4.61
CA MET A 48 -12.62 -0.31 4.30
C MET A 48 -13.16 -1.63 3.73
N SER A 49 -12.28 -2.58 3.37
CA SER A 49 -12.69 -3.88 2.84
C SER A 49 -13.14 -4.86 3.92
N TRP A 50 -12.83 -4.59 5.18
CA TRP A 50 -12.99 -5.52 6.28
C TRP A 50 -13.93 -4.98 7.37
N LYS A 51 -14.37 -5.88 8.26
CA LYS A 51 -15.25 -5.55 9.39
C LYS A 51 -14.54 -5.85 10.71
N ASN A 52 -14.97 -5.17 11.78
CA ASN A 52 -14.52 -5.38 13.16
C ASN A 52 -13.01 -5.14 13.34
N LEU A 53 -12.50 -4.06 12.75
CA LEU A 53 -11.07 -3.71 12.81
C LEU A 53 -10.67 -2.97 14.10
N ALA A 54 -11.61 -2.44 14.88
CA ALA A 54 -11.32 -1.57 16.03
C ALA A 54 -10.33 -2.17 17.04
N ASP A 55 -10.40 -3.49 17.30
CA ASP A 55 -9.45 -4.15 18.22
C ASP A 55 -8.06 -4.29 17.57
N ALA A 56 -8.00 -4.56 16.25
CA ALA A 56 -6.74 -4.61 15.52
C ALA A 56 -6.11 -3.21 15.41
N ASP A 57 -6.90 -2.17 15.13
CA ASP A 57 -6.44 -0.78 15.06
C ASP A 57 -5.79 -0.37 16.38
N LYS A 58 -6.47 -0.62 17.50
CA LYS A 58 -5.93 -0.31 18.84
C LYS A 58 -4.62 -1.03 19.12
N LYS A 59 -4.54 -2.34 18.81
CA LYS A 59 -3.32 -3.12 19.04
C LYS A 59 -2.16 -2.69 18.15
N LEU A 60 -2.43 -2.28 16.91
CA LEU A 60 -1.42 -1.69 16.03
C LEU A 60 -0.93 -0.35 16.56
N GLU A 61 -1.82 0.50 17.06
CA GLU A 61 -1.47 1.77 17.69
C GLU A 61 -0.58 1.56 18.93
N GLU A 62 -0.90 0.55 19.77
CA GLU A 62 -0.07 0.16 20.92
C GLU A 62 1.34 -0.32 20.49
N MET A 63 1.51 -0.78 19.25
CA MET A 63 2.80 -1.11 18.65
C MET A 63 3.49 0.10 17.98
N GLY A 64 2.88 1.27 17.98
CA GLY A 64 3.36 2.47 17.29
C GLY A 64 3.09 2.46 15.80
N LEU A 65 2.12 1.68 15.31
CA LEU A 65 1.74 1.59 13.91
C LEU A 65 0.41 2.30 13.66
N SER A 66 0.42 3.32 12.83
CA SER A 66 -0.80 3.93 12.29
C SER A 66 -1.20 3.25 10.98
N TRP A 67 -2.47 2.92 10.79
CA TRP A 67 -2.90 2.37 9.51
C TRP A 67 -3.15 3.50 8.49
N LEU A 68 -2.82 3.21 7.23
CA LEU A 68 -3.03 4.11 6.11
C LEU A 68 -3.47 3.34 4.88
N ASP A 69 -4.54 3.78 4.25
CA ASP A 69 -4.93 3.34 2.92
C ASP A 69 -4.30 4.26 1.85
N TRP A 70 -4.80 4.20 0.64
CA TRP A 70 -4.31 4.96 -0.51
C TRP A 70 -5.44 5.81 -1.12
N ASN A 71 -5.05 6.81 -1.87
CA ASN A 71 -5.95 7.64 -2.66
C ASN A 71 -5.56 7.70 -4.14
N CYS A 72 -4.56 6.93 -4.54
CA CYS A 72 -4.08 6.83 -5.90
C CYS A 72 -3.54 5.42 -6.17
N LEU A 73 -3.69 4.92 -7.40
CA LEU A 73 -3.15 3.63 -7.83
C LEU A 73 -2.49 3.75 -9.21
N ASN A 74 -1.52 2.85 -9.47
CA ASN A 74 -0.94 2.67 -10.80
C ASN A 74 -1.68 1.64 -11.67
N GLY A 75 -2.69 0.96 -11.11
CA GLY A 75 -3.53 -0.01 -11.83
C GLY A 75 -2.92 -1.41 -11.97
N ASP A 76 -1.80 -1.72 -11.35
CA ASP A 76 -1.08 -2.98 -11.52
C ASP A 76 -1.84 -4.22 -10.98
N ALA A 77 -2.80 -4.04 -10.08
CA ALA A 77 -3.65 -5.09 -9.54
C ALA A 77 -5.04 -5.16 -10.19
N GLU A 78 -5.33 -4.28 -11.14
CA GLU A 78 -6.61 -4.25 -11.83
C GLU A 78 -6.85 -5.49 -12.70
N PRO A 79 -8.10 -5.81 -13.03
CA PRO A 79 -8.40 -6.86 -14.00
C PRO A 79 -7.68 -6.64 -15.33
N LYS A 80 -7.25 -7.71 -15.99
CA LYS A 80 -6.48 -7.66 -17.26
C LYS A 80 -7.05 -6.70 -18.31
N LYS A 81 -8.37 -6.51 -18.30
CA LYS A 81 -9.09 -5.67 -19.29
C LYS A 81 -8.77 -4.18 -19.17
N VAL A 82 -8.39 -3.72 -17.98
CA VAL A 82 -8.13 -2.29 -17.68
C VAL A 82 -6.72 -2.04 -17.13
N ARG A 83 -5.99 -3.13 -16.84
CA ARG A 83 -4.63 -3.06 -16.31
C ARG A 83 -3.70 -2.44 -17.34
N PRO A 84 -2.82 -1.51 -16.95
CA PRO A 84 -1.77 -1.01 -17.82
C PRO A 84 -0.89 -2.13 -18.38
N VAL A 85 -0.50 -2.00 -19.65
CA VAL A 85 0.32 -2.98 -20.37
C VAL A 85 1.73 -2.45 -20.69
N ASP A 86 1.97 -1.18 -20.41
CA ASP A 86 3.27 -0.51 -20.61
C ASP A 86 3.50 0.59 -19.56
N VAL A 87 4.70 1.15 -19.55
CA VAL A 87 5.14 2.21 -18.63
C VAL A 87 4.27 3.46 -18.75
N ALA A 88 3.95 3.88 -19.98
CA ALA A 88 3.12 5.06 -20.21
C ALA A 88 1.70 4.87 -19.67
N GLY A 89 1.14 3.67 -19.85
CA GLY A 89 -0.15 3.29 -19.28
C GLY A 89 -0.18 3.33 -17.77
N ASN A 90 0.91 2.93 -17.07
CA ASN A 90 1.02 3.06 -15.61
C ASN A 90 0.95 4.53 -15.18
N VAL A 91 1.72 5.41 -15.81
CA VAL A 91 1.71 6.86 -15.52
C VAL A 91 0.32 7.45 -15.80
N LYS A 92 -0.28 7.09 -16.93
CA LYS A 92 -1.63 7.56 -17.29
C LYS A 92 -2.70 7.07 -16.31
N PHE A 93 -2.55 5.85 -15.78
CA PHE A 93 -3.47 5.32 -14.77
C PHE A 93 -3.39 6.12 -13.48
N ILE A 94 -2.17 6.48 -13.04
CA ILE A 94 -1.96 7.38 -11.89
C ILE A 94 -2.63 8.73 -12.11
N GLU A 95 -2.39 9.37 -13.25
CA GLU A 95 -3.01 10.66 -13.59
C GLU A 95 -4.55 10.58 -13.51
N ASN A 96 -5.13 9.55 -14.10
CA ASN A 96 -6.57 9.32 -14.06
C ASN A 96 -7.06 9.07 -12.63
N SER A 97 -6.31 8.29 -11.83
CA SER A 97 -6.63 7.99 -10.43
C SER A 97 -6.63 9.24 -9.57
N LEU A 98 -5.64 10.11 -9.72
CA LEU A 98 -5.58 11.40 -9.04
C LEU A 98 -6.77 12.29 -9.38
N ASN A 99 -7.14 12.35 -10.66
CA ASN A 99 -8.25 13.16 -11.14
C ASN A 99 -9.61 12.64 -10.64
N ILE A 100 -9.85 11.33 -10.72
CA ILE A 100 -11.09 10.69 -10.25
C ILE A 100 -11.27 10.88 -8.76
N ASN A 101 -10.22 10.70 -7.98
CA ASN A 101 -10.24 10.83 -6.53
C ASN A 101 -10.06 12.28 -6.05
N LYS A 102 -9.93 13.24 -6.97
CA LYS A 102 -9.76 14.67 -6.67
C LYS A 102 -8.61 14.94 -5.70
N VAL A 103 -7.51 14.23 -5.89
CA VAL A 103 -6.30 14.38 -5.06
C VAL A 103 -5.60 15.67 -5.45
N THR A 104 -5.48 16.61 -4.50
CA THR A 104 -4.88 17.94 -4.71
C THR A 104 -3.57 18.14 -3.98
N ASP A 105 -3.44 17.57 -2.78
CA ASP A 105 -2.33 17.89 -1.86
C ASP A 105 -1.42 16.69 -1.60
N VAL A 106 -1.95 15.62 -1.00
CA VAL A 106 -1.18 14.42 -0.63
C VAL A 106 -1.62 13.23 -1.45
N ALA A 107 -0.70 12.67 -2.23
CA ALA A 107 -0.91 11.43 -2.98
C ALA A 107 -0.26 10.26 -2.25
N VAL A 108 -1.06 9.29 -1.83
CA VAL A 108 -0.61 7.99 -1.31
C VAL A 108 -0.88 6.94 -2.38
N VAL A 109 0.19 6.50 -3.05
CA VAL A 109 0.09 5.63 -4.22
C VAL A 109 0.20 4.16 -3.82
N LEU A 110 -0.78 3.35 -4.23
CA LEU A 110 -0.72 1.89 -4.12
C LEU A 110 -0.06 1.32 -5.37
N MET A 111 1.00 0.55 -5.14
CA MET A 111 1.69 -0.30 -6.12
C MET A 111 2.11 -1.60 -5.45
N HIS A 112 2.44 -2.62 -6.24
CA HIS A 112 2.88 -3.91 -5.73
C HIS A 112 4.29 -4.25 -6.22
N ASP A 113 5.07 -4.93 -5.40
CA ASP A 113 6.48 -5.32 -5.62
C ASP A 113 6.68 -6.84 -5.76
N ALA A 114 5.60 -7.58 -6.05
CA ALA A 114 5.68 -9.02 -6.28
C ALA A 114 6.42 -9.36 -7.59
N GLU A 115 7.00 -10.57 -7.68
CA GLU A 115 7.70 -11.05 -8.89
C GLU A 115 6.91 -10.87 -10.19
N SER A 116 5.59 -11.01 -10.14
CA SER A 116 4.71 -10.82 -11.30
C SER A 116 4.42 -9.36 -11.66
N LYS A 117 5.11 -8.40 -11.04
CA LYS A 117 4.91 -6.94 -11.19
C LYS A 117 6.15 -6.24 -11.79
N GLU A 118 6.86 -6.90 -12.68
CA GLU A 118 8.04 -6.33 -13.37
C GLU A 118 7.73 -4.98 -14.01
N LEU A 119 6.60 -4.87 -14.69
CA LEU A 119 6.17 -3.61 -15.31
C LEU A 119 5.99 -2.47 -14.29
N THR A 120 5.58 -2.75 -13.06
CA THR A 120 5.51 -1.75 -12.00
C THR A 120 6.90 -1.23 -11.64
N ALA A 121 7.88 -2.13 -11.51
CA ALA A 121 9.28 -1.76 -11.25
C ALA A 121 9.87 -0.93 -12.42
N GLU A 122 9.62 -1.33 -13.67
CA GLU A 122 10.04 -0.58 -14.86
C GLU A 122 9.39 0.81 -14.94
N ALA A 123 8.12 0.93 -14.53
CA ALA A 123 7.39 2.18 -14.56
C ALA A 123 7.78 3.15 -13.43
N LEU A 124 8.33 2.65 -12.32
CA LEU A 124 8.60 3.45 -11.12
C LEU A 124 9.42 4.72 -11.39
N PRO A 125 10.53 4.71 -12.16
CA PRO A 125 11.26 5.94 -12.47
C PRO A 125 10.38 7.00 -13.15
N LYS A 126 9.54 6.60 -14.10
CA LYS A 126 8.64 7.51 -14.83
C LYS A 126 7.49 8.01 -13.96
N ILE A 127 7.02 7.21 -13.03
CA ILE A 127 6.05 7.62 -12.01
C ILE A 127 6.66 8.70 -11.10
N ILE A 128 7.90 8.49 -10.65
CA ILE A 128 8.63 9.48 -9.84
C ILE A 128 8.81 10.79 -10.63
N ASP A 129 9.25 10.71 -11.90
CA ASP A 129 9.41 11.87 -12.77
C ASP A 129 8.09 12.63 -12.92
N TYR A 130 6.98 11.94 -13.18
CA TYR A 130 5.65 12.53 -13.28
C TYR A 130 5.27 13.35 -12.04
N PHE A 131 5.45 12.80 -10.84
CA PHE A 131 5.15 13.53 -9.60
C PHE A 131 6.06 14.73 -9.40
N LYS A 132 7.36 14.62 -9.72
CA LYS A 132 8.31 15.75 -9.67
C LYS A 132 7.91 16.86 -10.64
N GLU A 133 7.55 16.53 -11.86
CA GLU A 133 7.08 17.48 -12.89
C GLU A 133 5.79 18.20 -12.46
N LYS A 134 4.93 17.54 -11.70
CA LYS A 134 3.72 18.12 -11.11
C LYS A 134 3.99 18.93 -9.83
N GLY A 135 5.24 19.02 -9.39
CA GLY A 135 5.63 19.81 -8.21
C GLY A 135 5.46 19.10 -6.86
N TYR A 136 5.17 17.80 -6.86
CA TYR A 136 5.09 17.02 -5.62
C TYR A 136 6.47 16.85 -4.98
N LYS A 137 6.49 16.87 -3.66
CA LYS A 137 7.64 16.44 -2.85
C LYS A 137 7.36 15.04 -2.29
N PHE A 138 8.41 14.24 -2.19
CA PHE A 138 8.32 12.92 -1.58
C PHE A 138 8.57 13.02 -0.08
N GLY A 139 7.76 12.33 0.69
CA GLY A 139 7.88 12.20 2.14
C GLY A 139 7.88 10.75 2.58
N VAL A 140 8.15 10.53 3.85
CA VAL A 140 7.99 9.25 4.53
C VAL A 140 6.73 9.29 5.40
N LEU A 141 6.20 8.10 5.69
CA LEU A 141 5.08 7.90 6.60
C LEU A 141 5.64 7.39 7.93
N ASP A 142 5.49 8.16 8.98
CA ASP A 142 5.96 7.90 10.35
C ASP A 142 4.83 8.06 11.38
#